data_a6ecffcab3209918725c80cfe2d886ef
#
_entry.id   a6ecffcab3209918725c80cfe2d886ef
#
_cell.length_a   1.000
_cell.length_b   1.000
_cell.length_c   1.000
_cell.angle_alpha   90.00
_cell.angle_beta   90.00
_cell.angle_gamma   90.00
#
_symmetry.space_group_name_H-M   'P 1'
#
loop_
_entity.id
_entity.type
_entity.pdbx_description
1 polymer ?
#
loop_
_entity_poly.entity_id
_entity_poly.type
_entity_poly.pdbx_seq_one_letter_code
_entity_poly.pdbx_strand_id
1 'polypeptide(L)'
;MKLIPKIILIGCGPHAKRVYIPALELLVKSRKVELKLVVDLIENEENIKSFLKEKSIDCETIFCHGFISQSLPSSLADKLNNFCKENNINGVIIATEPLSHRAYAEWALKIGLNILMDKPFSSRNNCVSDLIQAKGIKEDFDFIHDLYIKNLAKYNNIFIINTQRRFHPCFDFVLEKINEIKDLTNCPVTSIEASHCDGQWRLPSEIVTQHYH
;
A
#
# COMPACT_ATOMS: atom_id res chain seq x y z
N MET A 1 7.03 10.80 27.10
CA MET A 1 6.18 11.27 25.96
C MET A 1 6.16 10.20 24.89
N LYS A 2 4.99 9.79 24.39
CA LYS A 2 4.91 8.83 23.30
C LYS A 2 5.35 9.54 22.01
N LEU A 3 6.34 9.00 21.32
CA LEU A 3 6.84 9.59 20.07
C LEU A 3 5.72 9.54 19.03
N ILE A 4 5.40 10.68 18.41
CA ILE A 4 4.41 10.74 17.33
C ILE A 4 5.08 10.24 16.04
N PRO A 5 4.57 9.18 15.40
CA PRO A 5 5.15 8.67 14.15
C PRO A 5 5.08 9.73 13.04
N LYS A 6 6.16 9.85 12.29
CA LYS A 6 6.27 10.68 11.10
C LYS A 6 6.26 9.81 9.86
N ILE A 7 5.39 10.12 8.92
CA ILE A 7 5.16 9.25 7.76
C ILE A 7 5.22 10.00 6.44
N ILE A 8 5.42 9.21 5.39
CA ILE A 8 5.36 9.61 3.98
C ILE A 8 4.16 8.93 3.34
N LEU A 9 3.44 9.63 2.47
CA LEU A 9 2.48 9.04 1.54
C LEU A 9 3.07 9.05 0.14
N ILE A 10 3.18 7.88 -0.48
CA ILE A 10 3.65 7.70 -1.86
C ILE A 10 2.46 7.30 -2.72
N GLY A 11 2.09 8.14 -3.68
CA GLY A 11 0.86 8.03 -4.46
C GLY A 11 -0.32 8.73 -3.78
N CYS A 12 -0.72 9.87 -4.31
CA CYS A 12 -1.89 10.64 -3.87
C CYS A 12 -2.97 10.67 -4.97
N GLY A 13 -3.16 9.53 -5.63
CA GLY A 13 -4.20 9.32 -6.65
C GLY A 13 -5.62 9.25 -6.07
N PRO A 14 -6.64 8.97 -6.90
CA PRO A 14 -8.04 8.95 -6.48
C PRO A 14 -8.33 8.02 -5.30
N HIS A 15 -7.66 6.86 -5.24
CA HIS A 15 -7.83 5.93 -4.13
C HIS A 15 -7.27 6.50 -2.82
N ALA A 16 -6.05 7.04 -2.85
CA ALA A 16 -5.43 7.65 -1.68
C ALA A 16 -6.24 8.85 -1.17
N LYS A 17 -6.74 9.70 -2.06
CA LYS A 17 -7.61 10.84 -1.74
C LYS A 17 -8.92 10.43 -1.06
N ARG A 18 -9.45 9.26 -1.42
CA ARG A 18 -10.71 8.74 -0.86
C ARG A 18 -10.53 7.95 0.44
N VAL A 19 -9.42 7.23 0.60
CA VAL A 19 -9.22 6.28 1.70
C VAL A 19 -8.17 6.75 2.69
N TYR A 20 -6.93 7.01 2.22
CA TYR A 20 -5.82 7.31 3.12
C TYR A 20 -5.84 8.74 3.64
N ILE A 21 -6.14 9.73 2.80
CA ILE A 21 -6.15 11.13 3.21
C ILE A 21 -7.17 11.41 4.31
N PRO A 22 -8.44 10.98 4.23
CA PRO A 22 -9.40 11.20 5.33
C PRO A 22 -8.97 10.55 6.65
N ALA A 23 -8.37 9.35 6.59
CA ALA A 23 -7.84 8.70 7.78
C ALA A 23 -6.64 9.46 8.36
N LEU A 24 -5.75 9.95 7.51
CA LEU A 24 -4.62 10.77 7.91
C LEU A 24 -5.04 12.10 8.52
N GLU A 25 -6.03 12.79 7.95
CA GLU A 25 -6.58 14.02 8.54
C GLU A 25 -7.04 13.82 9.98
N LEU A 26 -7.76 12.71 10.26
CA LEU A 26 -8.20 12.35 11.61
C LEU A 26 -7.03 12.07 12.56
N LEU A 27 -6.03 11.32 12.08
CA LEU A 27 -4.86 10.95 12.87
C LEU A 27 -3.95 12.15 13.16
N VAL A 28 -3.77 13.06 12.20
CA VAL A 28 -3.01 14.30 12.35
C VAL A 28 -3.71 15.23 13.32
N LYS A 29 -5.03 15.46 13.16
CA LYS A 29 -5.83 16.27 14.09
C LYS A 29 -5.77 15.74 15.53
N SER A 30 -5.76 14.42 15.71
CA SER A 30 -5.63 13.78 17.02
C SER A 30 -4.18 13.62 17.51
N ARG A 31 -3.20 14.20 16.83
CA ARG A 31 -1.77 14.12 17.14
C ARG A 31 -1.24 12.69 17.31
N LYS A 32 -1.78 11.77 16.53
CA LYS A 32 -1.37 10.37 16.52
C LYS A 32 -0.32 10.07 15.44
N VAL A 33 -0.23 10.94 14.42
CA VAL A 33 0.69 10.82 13.29
C VAL A 33 1.03 12.24 12.76
N GLU A 34 2.19 12.39 12.14
CA GLU A 34 2.54 13.56 11.33
C GLU A 34 2.77 13.10 9.88
N LEU A 35 2.01 13.64 8.93
CA LEU A 35 2.29 13.48 7.51
C LEU A 35 3.34 14.52 7.10
N LYS A 36 4.55 14.08 6.74
CA LYS A 36 5.68 14.96 6.45
C LYS A 36 5.90 15.18 4.96
N LEU A 37 5.54 14.19 4.13
CA LEU A 37 5.81 14.22 2.71
C LEU A 37 4.72 13.50 1.92
N VAL A 38 4.35 14.07 0.79
CA VAL A 38 3.60 13.40 -0.28
C VAL A 38 4.49 13.28 -1.51
N VAL A 39 4.59 12.06 -2.06
CA VAL A 39 5.33 11.77 -3.29
C VAL A 39 4.36 11.37 -4.38
N ASP A 40 4.46 11.96 -5.56
CA ASP A 40 3.63 11.60 -6.72
C ASP A 40 4.35 11.85 -8.03
N LEU A 41 3.68 11.56 -9.14
CA LEU A 41 4.19 11.83 -10.48
C LEU A 41 4.19 13.33 -10.79
N ILE A 42 5.16 13.77 -11.58
CA ILE A 42 5.32 15.18 -11.97
C ILE A 42 4.10 15.69 -12.76
N GLU A 43 3.45 14.82 -13.51
CA GLU A 43 2.25 15.14 -14.28
C GLU A 43 1.06 15.51 -13.40
N ASN A 44 1.09 15.10 -12.13
CA ASN A 44 0.03 15.36 -11.15
C ASN A 44 0.33 16.57 -10.23
N GLU A 45 1.47 17.22 -10.38
CA GLU A 45 2.00 18.22 -9.44
C GLU A 45 0.99 19.31 -9.08
N GLU A 46 0.44 19.99 -10.08
CA GLU A 46 -0.51 21.08 -9.86
C GLU A 46 -1.79 20.61 -9.15
N ASN A 47 -2.32 19.45 -9.58
CA ASN A 47 -3.51 18.86 -8.99
C ASN A 47 -3.29 18.46 -7.52
N ILE A 48 -2.13 17.85 -7.22
CA ILE A 48 -1.79 17.43 -5.86
C ILE A 48 -1.59 18.66 -4.95
N LYS A 49 -0.82 19.65 -5.39
CA LYS A 49 -0.60 20.89 -4.61
C LYS A 49 -1.91 21.62 -4.33
N SER A 50 -2.78 21.75 -5.33
CA SER A 50 -4.10 22.36 -5.17
C SER A 50 -4.96 21.59 -4.17
N PHE A 51 -5.00 20.27 -4.28
CA PHE A 51 -5.75 19.40 -3.37
C PHE A 51 -5.24 19.49 -1.92
N LEU A 52 -3.93 19.42 -1.69
CA LEU A 52 -3.34 19.53 -0.35
C LEU A 52 -3.66 20.90 0.28
N LYS A 53 -3.60 21.96 -0.51
CA LYS A 53 -3.96 23.31 -0.08
C LYS A 53 -5.45 23.43 0.29
N GLU A 54 -6.34 22.88 -0.54
CA GLU A 54 -7.80 22.84 -0.26
C GLU A 54 -8.09 22.12 1.05
N LYS A 55 -7.40 21.01 1.31
CA LYS A 55 -7.52 20.22 2.53
C LYS A 55 -6.78 20.80 3.73
N SER A 56 -6.05 21.89 3.56
CA SER A 56 -5.19 22.48 4.61
C SER A 56 -4.20 21.45 5.20
N ILE A 57 -3.68 20.57 4.35
CA ILE A 57 -2.65 19.60 4.71
C ILE A 57 -1.29 20.24 4.51
N ASP A 58 -0.58 20.48 5.61
CA ASP A 58 0.77 21.05 5.61
C ASP A 58 1.81 19.92 5.60
N CYS A 59 2.38 19.68 4.42
CA CYS A 59 3.46 18.71 4.22
C CYS A 59 4.30 19.10 3.00
N GLU A 60 5.54 18.60 2.95
CA GLU A 60 6.37 18.74 1.77
C GLU A 60 5.88 17.85 0.61
N THR A 61 6.33 18.16 -0.60
CA THR A 61 6.02 17.38 -1.79
C THR A 61 7.27 17.08 -2.60
N ILE A 62 7.39 15.86 -3.09
CA ILE A 62 8.39 15.43 -4.07
C ILE A 62 7.67 14.88 -5.28
N PHE A 63 8.01 15.38 -6.46
CA PHE A 63 7.47 14.87 -7.72
C PHE A 63 8.58 14.20 -8.52
N CYS A 64 8.22 13.08 -9.18
CA CYS A 64 9.15 12.28 -9.97
C CYS A 64 8.50 11.85 -11.28
N HIS A 65 9.34 11.50 -12.26
CA HIS A 65 8.85 10.82 -13.46
C HIS A 65 8.43 9.40 -13.14
N GLY A 66 7.44 8.90 -13.87
CA GLY A 66 7.08 7.49 -13.83
C GLY A 66 8.26 6.60 -14.23
N PHE A 67 8.37 5.44 -13.61
CA PHE A 67 9.42 4.48 -13.92
C PHE A 67 8.85 3.05 -13.99
N ILE A 68 9.47 2.24 -14.83
CA ILE A 68 9.19 0.80 -14.94
C ILE A 68 10.47 0.09 -14.53
N SER A 69 10.62 -0.18 -13.25
CA SER A 69 11.80 -0.84 -12.70
C SER A 69 11.41 -1.58 -11.43
N GLN A 70 12.10 -2.67 -11.16
CA GLN A 70 11.94 -3.43 -9.91
C GLN A 70 12.58 -2.72 -8.69
N SER A 71 13.39 -1.71 -8.91
CA SER A 71 14.01 -0.89 -7.86
C SER A 71 13.84 0.59 -8.19
N LEU A 72 13.86 1.44 -7.18
CA LEU A 72 13.76 2.89 -7.38
C LEU A 72 14.94 3.43 -8.20
N PRO A 73 14.71 4.43 -9.08
CA PRO A 73 15.80 5.21 -9.66
C PRO A 73 16.69 5.80 -8.55
N SER A 74 18.00 5.73 -8.71
CA SER A 74 18.96 6.17 -7.68
C SER A 74 18.74 7.61 -7.23
N SER A 75 18.48 8.52 -8.17
CA SER A 75 18.22 9.92 -7.86
C SER A 75 16.97 10.14 -6.99
N LEU A 76 15.92 9.34 -7.17
CA LEU A 76 14.73 9.37 -6.32
C LEU A 76 15.00 8.74 -4.97
N ALA A 77 15.68 7.59 -4.95
CA ALA A 77 16.05 6.91 -3.72
C ALA A 77 16.92 7.82 -2.82
N ASP A 78 17.91 8.53 -3.39
CA ASP A 78 18.77 9.45 -2.64
C ASP A 78 17.99 10.62 -2.05
N LYS A 79 17.06 11.23 -2.82
CA LYS A 79 16.17 12.28 -2.31
C LYS A 79 15.33 11.81 -1.14
N LEU A 80 14.71 10.63 -1.28
CA LEU A 80 13.89 10.06 -0.23
C LEU A 80 14.70 9.64 1.00
N ASN A 81 15.90 9.09 0.82
CA ASN A 81 16.82 8.75 1.92
C ASN A 81 17.22 9.98 2.74
N ASN A 82 17.60 11.05 2.05
CA ASN A 82 17.98 12.31 2.71
C ASN A 82 16.79 12.88 3.49
N PHE A 83 15.62 12.94 2.86
CA PHE A 83 14.39 13.41 3.51
C PHE A 83 14.06 12.60 4.76
N CYS A 84 14.10 11.26 4.64
CA CYS A 84 13.80 10.35 5.76
C CYS A 84 14.75 10.56 6.93
N LYS A 85 16.04 10.75 6.65
CA LYS A 85 17.07 10.98 7.66
C LYS A 85 16.89 12.33 8.36
N GLU A 86 16.72 13.40 7.60
CA GLU A 86 16.57 14.78 8.11
C GLU A 86 15.30 14.94 8.96
N ASN A 87 14.22 14.30 8.57
CA ASN A 87 12.92 14.42 9.22
C ASN A 87 12.62 13.30 10.23
N ASN A 88 13.51 12.31 10.42
CA ASN A 88 13.31 11.15 11.29
C ASN A 88 12.01 10.40 10.94
N ILE A 89 11.83 10.04 9.68
CA ILE A 89 10.64 9.33 9.21
C ILE A 89 10.61 7.91 9.78
N ASN A 90 9.43 7.47 10.22
CA ASN A 90 9.23 6.16 10.84
C ASN A 90 8.46 5.18 9.94
N GLY A 91 7.68 5.68 8.98
CA GLY A 91 6.86 4.83 8.15
C GLY A 91 6.45 5.45 6.83
N VAL A 92 5.96 4.60 5.95
CA VAL A 92 5.50 4.97 4.62
C VAL A 92 4.18 4.28 4.28
N ILE A 93 3.29 5.04 3.65
CA ILE A 93 2.10 4.48 2.98
C ILE A 93 2.42 4.45 1.49
N ILE A 94 2.33 3.27 0.88
CA ILE A 94 2.53 3.06 -0.56
C ILE A 94 1.15 2.83 -1.20
N ALA A 95 0.69 3.81 -1.97
CA ALA A 95 -0.64 3.83 -2.60
C ALA A 95 -0.54 4.21 -4.09
N THR A 96 0.52 3.78 -4.73
CA THR A 96 0.82 4.00 -6.15
C THR A 96 0.14 2.98 -7.05
N GLU A 97 0.48 3.02 -8.34
CA GLU A 97 0.22 1.92 -9.27
C GLU A 97 0.95 0.65 -8.82
N PRO A 98 0.31 -0.53 -8.90
CA PRO A 98 0.89 -1.80 -8.44
C PRO A 98 2.23 -2.16 -9.09
N LEU A 99 2.50 -1.66 -10.30
CA LEU A 99 3.77 -1.88 -11.01
C LEU A 99 4.99 -1.30 -10.26
N SER A 100 4.78 -0.28 -9.42
CA SER A 100 5.86 0.36 -8.64
C SER A 100 5.90 -0.08 -7.17
N HIS A 101 4.93 -0.86 -6.69
CA HIS A 101 4.82 -1.29 -5.29
C HIS A 101 6.10 -1.99 -4.81
N ARG A 102 6.60 -2.95 -5.60
CA ARG A 102 7.83 -3.68 -5.26
C ARG A 102 9.03 -2.76 -5.06
N ALA A 103 9.23 -1.80 -5.96
CA ALA A 103 10.36 -0.88 -5.90
C ALA A 103 10.34 -0.01 -4.64
N TYR A 104 9.17 0.54 -4.30
CA TYR A 104 9.02 1.33 -3.07
C TYR A 104 9.10 0.48 -1.81
N ALA A 105 8.55 -0.74 -1.82
CA ALA A 105 8.66 -1.65 -0.68
C ALA A 105 10.11 -2.08 -0.43
N GLU A 106 10.86 -2.42 -1.48
CA GLU A 106 12.29 -2.73 -1.39
C GLU A 106 13.09 -1.57 -0.78
N TRP A 107 12.86 -0.35 -1.29
CA TRP A 107 13.51 0.84 -0.77
C TRP A 107 13.21 1.06 0.72
N ALA A 108 11.93 1.04 1.10
CA ALA A 108 11.50 1.30 2.46
C ALA A 108 12.04 0.25 3.45
N LEU A 109 12.06 -1.03 3.06
CA LEU A 109 12.64 -2.11 3.87
C LEU A 109 14.14 -1.91 4.07
N LYS A 110 14.88 -1.53 3.03
CA LYS A 110 16.33 -1.30 3.12
C LYS A 110 16.72 -0.25 4.14
N ILE A 111 15.88 0.77 4.33
CA ILE A 111 16.12 1.84 5.31
C ILE A 111 15.35 1.65 6.61
N GLY A 112 14.62 0.54 6.77
CA GLY A 112 13.98 0.15 8.03
C GLY A 112 12.68 0.86 8.37
N LEU A 113 11.94 1.37 7.37
CA LEU A 113 10.63 1.99 7.59
C LEU A 113 9.55 0.95 7.87
N ASN A 114 8.56 1.33 8.67
CA ASN A 114 7.27 0.63 8.72
C ASN A 114 6.51 0.90 7.43
N ILE A 115 5.85 -0.13 6.90
CA ILE A 115 5.17 -0.06 5.60
C ILE A 115 3.69 -0.40 5.76
N LEU A 116 2.83 0.49 5.27
CA LEU A 116 1.45 0.19 4.91
C LEU A 116 1.35 0.30 3.38
N MET A 117 1.08 -0.80 2.69
CA MET A 117 1.01 -0.82 1.23
C MET A 117 -0.40 -1.18 0.77
N ASP A 118 -0.88 -0.51 -0.27
CA ASP A 118 -2.15 -0.86 -0.88
C ASP A 118 -2.04 -2.20 -1.65
N LYS A 119 -3.18 -2.81 -1.88
CA LYS A 119 -3.29 -4.04 -2.69
C LYS A 119 -3.27 -3.69 -4.20
N PRO A 120 -2.90 -4.64 -5.08
CA PRO A 120 -2.24 -5.90 -4.81
C PRO A 120 -0.79 -5.70 -4.38
N PHE A 121 -0.17 -6.75 -3.85
CA PHE A 121 1.22 -6.72 -3.40
C PHE A 121 2.19 -6.20 -4.48
N SER A 122 2.06 -6.71 -5.70
CA SER A 122 2.86 -6.38 -6.87
C SER A 122 2.07 -6.63 -8.14
N SER A 123 2.50 -6.09 -9.24
CA SER A 123 2.01 -6.39 -10.57
C SER A 123 3.15 -6.31 -11.58
N ARG A 124 2.98 -6.98 -12.71
CA ARG A 124 3.89 -6.90 -13.85
C ARG A 124 3.10 -6.66 -15.14
N ASN A 125 3.73 -5.97 -16.10
CA ASN A 125 3.10 -5.75 -17.40
C ASN A 125 2.71 -7.08 -18.03
N ASN A 126 1.49 -7.15 -18.58
CA ASN A 126 0.94 -8.33 -19.24
C ASN A 126 0.83 -9.59 -18.35
N CYS A 127 0.84 -9.46 -17.03
CA CYS A 127 0.78 -10.61 -16.12
C CYS A 127 -0.48 -11.47 -16.26
N VAL A 128 -1.51 -10.99 -16.93
CA VAL A 128 -2.76 -11.72 -17.21
C VAL A 128 -2.64 -12.66 -18.40
N SER A 129 -1.87 -12.25 -19.39
CA SER A 129 -1.72 -12.95 -20.68
C SER A 129 -0.37 -13.63 -20.85
N ASP A 130 0.60 -13.33 -20.00
CA ASP A 130 1.95 -13.86 -20.04
C ASP A 130 2.27 -14.61 -18.73
N LEU A 131 2.40 -15.93 -18.82
CA LEU A 131 2.69 -16.79 -17.68
C LEU A 131 4.05 -16.48 -17.01
N ILE A 132 5.04 -15.99 -17.75
CA ILE A 132 6.34 -15.61 -17.19
C ILE A 132 6.15 -14.38 -16.30
N GLN A 133 5.40 -13.39 -16.77
CA GLN A 133 5.11 -12.20 -15.98
C GLN A 133 4.23 -12.52 -14.76
N ALA A 134 3.27 -13.43 -14.91
CA ALA A 134 2.46 -13.91 -13.79
C ALA A 134 3.31 -14.60 -12.71
N LYS A 135 4.22 -15.48 -13.10
CA LYS A 135 5.19 -16.13 -12.19
C LYS A 135 6.12 -15.11 -11.52
N GLY A 136 6.47 -14.07 -12.24
CA GLY A 136 7.30 -12.99 -11.72
C GLY A 136 6.69 -12.23 -10.55
N ILE A 137 5.36 -12.20 -10.40
CA ILE A 137 4.69 -11.64 -9.20
C ILE A 137 5.06 -12.45 -7.95
N LYS A 138 5.13 -13.79 -8.09
CA LYS A 138 5.61 -14.64 -6.99
C LYS A 138 7.07 -14.36 -6.64
N GLU A 139 7.93 -14.19 -7.64
CA GLU A 139 9.33 -13.84 -7.43
C GLU A 139 9.48 -12.51 -6.71
N ASP A 140 8.65 -11.51 -7.05
CA ASP A 140 8.60 -10.23 -6.36
C ASP A 140 8.21 -10.39 -4.89
N PHE A 141 7.21 -11.25 -4.62
CA PHE A 141 6.79 -11.57 -3.25
C PHE A 141 7.91 -12.26 -2.48
N ASP A 142 8.49 -13.31 -3.02
CA ASP A 142 9.56 -14.07 -2.36
C ASP A 142 10.74 -13.14 -2.03
N PHE A 143 11.16 -12.30 -2.99
CA PHE A 143 12.24 -11.32 -2.78
C PHE A 143 11.95 -10.34 -1.64
N ILE A 144 10.76 -9.73 -1.62
CA ILE A 144 10.40 -8.77 -0.58
C ILE A 144 10.20 -9.46 0.78
N HIS A 145 9.61 -10.65 0.79
CA HIS A 145 9.46 -11.45 2.00
C HIS A 145 10.82 -11.77 2.63
N ASP A 146 11.77 -12.27 1.84
CA ASP A 146 13.12 -12.59 2.32
C ASP A 146 13.84 -11.35 2.84
N LEU A 147 13.70 -10.21 2.13
CA LEU A 147 14.28 -8.95 2.56
C LEU A 147 13.63 -8.47 3.88
N TYR A 148 12.31 -8.61 4.03
CA TYR A 148 11.60 -8.27 5.25
C TYR A 148 12.07 -9.12 6.43
N ILE A 149 12.11 -10.45 6.28
CA ILE A 149 12.57 -11.37 7.33
C ILE A 149 14.01 -11.04 7.74
N LYS A 150 14.91 -10.82 6.76
CA LYS A 150 16.29 -10.44 7.03
C LYS A 150 16.42 -9.14 7.83
N ASN A 151 15.56 -8.17 7.53
CA ASN A 151 15.61 -6.85 8.15
C ASN A 151 14.83 -6.77 9.47
N LEU A 152 13.89 -7.69 9.70
CA LEU A 152 13.06 -7.70 10.90
C LEU A 152 13.89 -7.76 12.20
N ALA A 153 14.93 -8.59 12.21
CA ALA A 153 15.84 -8.69 13.35
C ALA A 153 16.62 -7.38 13.63
N LYS A 154 16.86 -6.57 12.61
CA LYS A 154 17.63 -5.33 12.72
C LYS A 154 16.76 -4.12 13.06
N TYR A 155 15.60 -4.02 12.46
CA TYR A 155 14.77 -2.81 12.53
C TYR A 155 13.47 -3.00 13.32
N ASN A 156 13.04 -4.24 13.53
CA ASN A 156 11.75 -4.57 14.17
C ASN A 156 10.57 -3.79 13.53
N ASN A 157 10.64 -3.61 12.21
CA ASN A 157 9.65 -2.87 11.45
C ASN A 157 8.43 -3.74 11.11
N ILE A 158 7.32 -3.08 10.80
CA ILE A 158 6.05 -3.72 10.45
C ILE A 158 5.80 -3.52 8.96
N PHE A 159 5.35 -4.58 8.28
CA PHE A 159 4.88 -4.52 6.90
C PHE A 159 3.45 -5.05 6.81
N ILE A 160 2.52 -4.18 6.42
CA ILE A 160 1.09 -4.48 6.29
C ILE A 160 0.65 -4.20 4.87
N ILE A 161 -0.10 -5.16 4.27
CA ILE A 161 -0.82 -4.95 3.02
C ILE A 161 -2.27 -4.64 3.36
N ASN A 162 -2.79 -3.56 2.81
CA ASN A 162 -4.16 -3.11 3.05
C ASN A 162 -5.17 -3.99 2.29
N THR A 163 -5.57 -5.09 2.90
CA THR A 163 -6.63 -5.98 2.41
C THR A 163 -7.95 -5.70 3.14
N GLN A 164 -8.44 -4.48 3.02
CA GLN A 164 -9.58 -3.96 3.80
C GLN A 164 -10.83 -4.85 3.76
N ARG A 165 -11.12 -5.52 2.64
CA ARG A 165 -12.29 -6.40 2.51
C ARG A 165 -12.26 -7.58 3.48
N ARG A 166 -11.06 -8.07 3.84
CA ARG A 166 -10.88 -9.16 4.80
C ARG A 166 -11.48 -8.86 6.18
N PHE A 167 -11.55 -7.58 6.53
CA PHE A 167 -12.04 -7.10 7.82
C PHE A 167 -13.47 -6.54 7.74
N HIS A 168 -14.21 -6.88 6.69
CA HIS A 168 -15.60 -6.46 6.56
C HIS A 168 -16.48 -7.24 7.55
N PRO A 169 -17.37 -6.57 8.32
CA PRO A 169 -18.19 -7.21 9.35
C PRO A 169 -19.00 -8.41 8.87
N CYS A 170 -19.37 -8.48 7.59
CA CYS A 170 -20.05 -9.64 7.02
C CYS A 170 -19.20 -10.92 7.07
N PHE A 171 -17.87 -10.82 6.90
CA PHE A 171 -16.99 -11.98 7.01
C PHE A 171 -16.84 -12.45 8.45
N ASP A 172 -16.77 -11.50 9.40
CA ASP A 172 -16.71 -11.82 10.82
C ASP A 172 -18.01 -12.53 11.26
N PHE A 173 -19.16 -12.05 10.80
CA PHE A 173 -20.46 -12.70 11.05
C PHE A 173 -20.51 -14.13 10.49
N VAL A 174 -20.08 -14.33 9.24
CA VAL A 174 -20.04 -15.68 8.63
C VAL A 174 -19.11 -16.60 9.41
N LEU A 175 -17.95 -16.13 9.81
CA LEU A 175 -16.97 -16.90 10.56
C LEU A 175 -17.51 -17.27 11.96
N GLU A 176 -18.21 -16.36 12.63
CA GLU A 176 -18.89 -16.61 13.89
C GLU A 176 -19.94 -17.73 13.74
N LYS A 177 -20.78 -17.69 12.69
CA LYS A 177 -21.77 -18.72 12.43
C LYS A 177 -21.16 -20.08 12.08
N ILE A 178 -20.07 -20.10 11.34
CA ILE A 178 -19.30 -21.32 11.06
C ILE A 178 -18.81 -21.95 12.38
N ASN A 179 -18.23 -21.14 13.27
CA ASN A 179 -17.72 -21.65 14.54
C ASN A 179 -18.87 -22.14 15.44
N GLU A 180 -19.97 -21.40 15.51
CA GLU A 180 -21.17 -21.82 16.26
C GLU A 180 -21.70 -23.20 15.81
N ILE A 181 -21.84 -23.43 14.49
CA ILE A 181 -22.29 -24.71 13.93
C ILE A 181 -21.26 -25.81 14.23
N LYS A 182 -19.98 -25.53 14.07
CA LYS A 182 -18.92 -26.48 14.39
C LYS A 182 -18.95 -26.90 15.87
N ASP A 183 -19.14 -25.96 16.77
CA ASP A 183 -19.17 -26.24 18.21
C ASP A 183 -20.41 -27.05 18.60
N LEU A 184 -21.57 -26.78 17.96
CA LEU A 184 -22.80 -27.52 18.20
C LEU A 184 -22.81 -28.94 17.62
N THR A 185 -22.17 -29.14 16.46
CA THR A 185 -22.30 -30.38 15.69
C THR A 185 -21.00 -31.21 15.64
N ASN A 186 -19.89 -30.62 16.04
CA ASN A 186 -18.53 -31.14 15.83
C ASN A 186 -18.22 -31.49 14.35
N CYS A 187 -18.96 -30.88 13.41
CA CYS A 187 -18.75 -31.07 11.99
C CYS A 187 -17.92 -29.94 11.40
N PRO A 188 -16.83 -30.23 10.69
CA PRO A 188 -16.08 -29.21 9.97
C PRO A 188 -16.87 -28.71 8.75
N VAL A 189 -16.59 -27.47 8.32
CA VAL A 189 -17.09 -26.97 7.04
C VAL A 189 -16.48 -27.79 5.90
N THR A 190 -17.33 -28.33 5.03
CA THR A 190 -16.91 -29.16 3.89
C THR A 190 -16.92 -28.42 2.56
N SER A 191 -17.76 -27.39 2.44
CA SER A 191 -17.81 -26.54 1.24
C SER A 191 -18.28 -25.13 1.60
N ILE A 192 -17.81 -24.15 0.84
CA ILE A 192 -18.28 -22.77 0.89
C ILE A 192 -18.60 -22.35 -0.54
N GLU A 193 -19.81 -21.87 -0.76
CA GLU A 193 -20.19 -21.23 -2.02
C GLU A 193 -20.38 -19.73 -1.76
N ALA A 194 -19.70 -18.90 -2.56
CA ALA A 194 -19.82 -17.46 -2.48
C ALA A 194 -20.01 -16.88 -3.88
N SER A 195 -20.94 -15.93 -4.02
CA SER A 195 -21.08 -15.12 -5.22
C SER A 195 -20.85 -13.66 -4.87
N HIS A 196 -20.08 -12.98 -5.69
CA HIS A 196 -19.79 -11.56 -5.54
C HIS A 196 -20.08 -10.85 -6.84
N CYS A 197 -20.86 -9.77 -6.77
CA CYS A 197 -21.13 -8.91 -7.91
C CYS A 197 -20.42 -7.58 -7.65
N ASP A 198 -19.37 -7.28 -8.43
CA ASP A 198 -18.66 -6.02 -8.37
C ASP A 198 -19.06 -5.17 -9.59
N GLY A 199 -19.64 -4.00 -9.34
CA GLY A 199 -19.99 -3.04 -10.38
C GLY A 199 -18.76 -2.31 -10.92
N GLN A 200 -17.89 -3.01 -11.61
CA GLN A 200 -16.73 -2.38 -12.24
C GLN A 200 -17.15 -1.63 -13.52
N TRP A 201 -16.89 -0.34 -13.53
CA TRP A 201 -17.27 0.58 -14.59
C TRP A 201 -16.17 0.80 -15.63
N ARG A 202 -15.04 0.10 -15.51
CA ARG A 202 -13.87 0.33 -16.34
C ARG A 202 -13.89 -0.55 -17.59
N LEU A 203 -13.36 0.01 -18.68
CA LEU A 203 -13.14 -0.74 -19.90
C LEU A 203 -12.15 -1.89 -19.68
N PRO A 204 -12.26 -3.01 -20.44
CA PRO A 204 -11.34 -4.15 -20.29
C PRO A 204 -9.85 -3.78 -20.38
N SER A 205 -9.49 -2.79 -21.22
CA SER A 205 -8.14 -2.26 -21.35
C SER A 205 -7.62 -1.54 -20.09
N GLU A 206 -8.52 -1.01 -19.26
CA GLU A 206 -8.18 -0.35 -18.00
C GLU A 206 -8.12 -1.34 -16.83
N ILE A 207 -8.83 -2.47 -16.95
CA ILE A 207 -8.89 -3.53 -15.93
C ILE A 207 -7.56 -4.29 -15.85
N VAL A 208 -6.87 -4.44 -16.98
CA VAL A 208 -5.66 -5.27 -17.12
C VAL A 208 -4.51 -4.83 -16.22
N THR A 209 -4.45 -3.55 -15.85
CA THR A 209 -3.34 -2.99 -15.04
C THR A 209 -3.68 -2.76 -13.57
N GLN A 210 -4.95 -2.82 -13.17
CA GLN A 210 -5.36 -2.24 -11.89
C GLN A 210 -6.16 -3.17 -10.95
N HIS A 211 -6.66 -4.32 -11.38
CA HIS A 211 -7.69 -5.04 -10.62
C HIS A 211 -7.54 -6.55 -10.60
N TYR A 212 -6.44 -7.05 -10.07
CA TYR A 212 -6.40 -8.42 -9.58
C TYR A 212 -6.54 -8.40 -8.07
N HIS A 213 -7.73 -8.72 -7.64
CA HIS A 213 -8.07 -8.93 -6.25
C HIS A 213 -7.90 -10.39 -5.89
#